data_39b6260aa9b3ef4dae0ab7dff60472cf
#
_entry.id   39b6260aa9b3ef4dae0ab7dff60472cf
#
_cell.length_a   1.000
_cell.length_b   1.000
_cell.length_c   1.000
_cell.angle_alpha   90.00
_cell.angle_beta   90.00
_cell.angle_gamma   90.00
#
_symmetry.space_group_name_H-M   'P 1'
#
loop_
_entity.id
_entity.type
_entity.pdbx_description
1 polymer ?
#
loop_
_entity_poly.entity_id
_entity_poly.type
_entity_poly.pdbx_seq_one_letter_code
_entity_poly.pdbx_strand_id
1 'polypeptide(L)'
;FRSENAYSKEHILELYLNEIYLGLGNYGVAAAALNYFNKSVSELTIAEAAYLAALPKAPNNYHPFQHRERALERRNYVIDRMADDGFITPEEAAKAKTEPLGVNPRVLSPNTYVAGYFAEEVRRELLERYGEKILYEGGLTVRTTLDPKMQAMTRKALADGLVRFDEAHGFRGPINHIDVSGDWGTALANIPALGDVRQLLGRELQTFQFHAKFSY
;
A
#
# COMPACT_ATOMS: atom_id res chain seq x y z
N PHE A 1 6.20 -34.43 -9.37
CA PHE A 1 5.90 -33.12 -10.02
C PHE A 1 7.20 -32.52 -10.59
N ARG A 2 7.13 -31.69 -11.69
CA ARG A 2 8.32 -31.10 -12.35
C ARG A 2 9.14 -30.19 -11.40
N SER A 3 8.48 -29.48 -10.49
CA SER A 3 9.10 -28.56 -9.53
C SER A 3 9.94 -29.28 -8.46
N GLU A 4 9.52 -30.44 -7.97
CA GLU A 4 10.27 -31.23 -6.96
C GLU A 4 11.56 -31.82 -7.50
N ASN A 5 11.68 -31.94 -8.83
CA ASN A 5 12.92 -32.40 -9.48
C ASN A 5 13.91 -31.25 -9.73
N ALA A 6 13.45 -29.99 -9.68
CA ALA A 6 14.25 -28.82 -9.99
C ALA A 6 14.67 -28.01 -8.74
N TYR A 7 13.87 -28.07 -7.66
CA TYR A 7 14.06 -27.25 -6.46
C TYR A 7 13.93 -28.08 -5.18
N SER A 8 14.60 -27.64 -4.11
CA SER A 8 14.40 -28.20 -2.77
C SER A 8 13.01 -27.85 -2.23
N LYS A 9 12.53 -28.63 -1.26
CA LYS A 9 11.24 -28.36 -0.61
C LYS A 9 11.20 -26.99 0.04
N GLU A 10 12.29 -26.55 0.66
CA GLU A 10 12.44 -25.23 1.28
C GLU A 10 12.29 -24.12 0.24
N HIS A 11 12.93 -24.28 -0.92
CA HIS A 11 12.83 -23.28 -1.99
C HIS A 11 11.43 -23.23 -2.61
N ILE A 12 10.76 -24.37 -2.75
CA ILE A 12 9.35 -24.41 -3.19
C ILE A 12 8.45 -23.68 -2.19
N LEU A 13 8.67 -23.90 -0.89
CA LEU A 13 7.92 -23.21 0.17
C LEU A 13 8.20 -21.70 0.16
N GLU A 14 9.44 -21.28 -0.03
CA GLU A 14 9.83 -19.89 -0.16
C GLU A 14 9.10 -19.20 -1.32
N LEU A 15 9.12 -19.81 -2.51
CA LEU A 15 8.39 -19.32 -3.68
C LEU A 15 6.90 -19.24 -3.40
N TYR A 16 6.31 -20.27 -2.79
CA TYR A 16 4.89 -20.26 -2.43
C TYR A 16 4.55 -19.11 -1.47
N LEU A 17 5.34 -18.93 -0.41
CA LEU A 17 5.11 -17.88 0.59
C LEU A 17 5.31 -16.47 0.03
N ASN A 18 6.12 -16.30 -1.01
CA ASN A 18 6.33 -15.02 -1.66
C ASN A 18 5.21 -14.65 -2.66
N GLU A 19 4.53 -15.65 -3.23
CA GLU A 19 3.56 -15.41 -4.30
C GLU A 19 2.10 -15.57 -3.87
N ILE A 20 1.82 -16.27 -2.76
CA ILE A 20 0.45 -16.59 -2.35
C ILE A 20 -0.38 -15.36 -2.06
N TYR A 21 -1.60 -15.32 -2.59
CA TYR A 21 -2.57 -14.27 -2.30
C TYR A 21 -3.16 -14.42 -0.89
N LEU A 22 -3.03 -13.37 -0.08
CA LEU A 22 -3.44 -13.34 1.33
C LEU A 22 -4.56 -12.33 1.63
N GLY A 23 -5.30 -11.91 0.62
CA GLY A 23 -6.39 -10.94 0.79
C GLY A 23 -5.94 -9.49 0.82
N LEU A 24 -6.89 -8.54 0.74
CA LEU A 24 -6.66 -7.10 0.75
C LEU A 24 -5.59 -6.62 -0.25
N GLY A 25 -5.47 -7.30 -1.40
CA GLY A 25 -4.47 -6.97 -2.43
C GLY A 25 -3.05 -7.40 -2.09
N ASN A 26 -2.84 -8.24 -1.07
CA ASN A 26 -1.51 -8.67 -0.65
C ASN A 26 -1.12 -10.00 -1.31
N TYR A 27 0.02 -9.98 -1.97
CA TYR A 27 0.71 -11.15 -2.48
C TYR A 27 1.99 -11.36 -1.67
N GLY A 28 2.17 -12.57 -1.15
CA GLY A 28 3.28 -12.95 -0.28
C GLY A 28 3.13 -12.52 1.18
N VAL A 29 3.78 -13.31 2.05
CA VAL A 29 3.68 -13.14 3.51
C VAL A 29 4.32 -11.85 4.00
N ALA A 30 5.37 -11.35 3.35
CA ALA A 30 6.03 -10.11 3.74
C ALA A 30 5.11 -8.89 3.52
N ALA A 31 4.46 -8.80 2.36
CA ALA A 31 3.49 -7.75 2.07
C ALA A 31 2.29 -7.84 3.01
N ALA A 32 1.80 -9.05 3.29
CA ALA A 32 0.70 -9.26 4.21
C ALA A 32 1.07 -8.87 5.66
N ALA A 33 2.24 -9.26 6.17
CA ALA A 33 2.71 -8.88 7.50
C ALA A 33 2.77 -7.34 7.66
N LEU A 34 3.30 -6.65 6.65
CA LEU A 34 3.37 -5.21 6.65
C LEU A 34 1.99 -4.55 6.60
N ASN A 35 1.10 -5.04 5.73
CA ASN A 35 -0.21 -4.41 5.53
C ASN A 35 -1.21 -4.73 6.65
N TYR A 36 -1.21 -5.97 7.17
CA TYR A 36 -2.12 -6.36 8.24
C TYR A 36 -1.67 -5.88 9.62
N PHE A 37 -0.35 -5.89 9.88
CA PHE A 37 0.19 -5.68 11.23
C PHE A 37 1.20 -4.54 11.33
N ASN A 38 1.64 -3.96 10.20
CA ASN A 38 2.73 -2.99 10.12
C ASN A 38 4.05 -3.52 10.74
N LYS A 39 4.32 -4.81 10.53
CA LYS A 39 5.49 -5.54 11.05
C LYS A 39 6.24 -6.24 9.93
N SER A 40 7.52 -6.49 10.13
CA SER A 40 8.27 -7.45 9.33
C SER A 40 7.85 -8.88 9.70
N VAL A 41 8.15 -9.85 8.84
CA VAL A 41 7.82 -11.28 9.10
C VAL A 41 8.45 -11.78 10.39
N SER A 42 9.67 -11.31 10.71
CA SER A 42 10.40 -11.69 11.93
C SER A 42 9.83 -11.10 13.23
N GLU A 43 8.97 -10.08 13.13
CA GLU A 43 8.34 -9.41 14.27
C GLU A 43 6.92 -9.93 14.57
N LEU A 44 6.43 -10.88 13.75
CA LEU A 44 5.09 -11.43 13.94
C LEU A 44 5.01 -12.25 15.23
N THR A 45 3.91 -12.09 15.97
CA THR A 45 3.55 -12.99 17.05
C THR A 45 3.03 -14.32 16.51
N ILE A 46 2.95 -15.35 17.36
CA ILE A 46 2.36 -16.65 16.98
C ILE A 46 0.92 -16.46 16.46
N ALA A 47 0.13 -15.62 17.12
CA ALA A 47 -1.25 -15.35 16.71
C ALA A 47 -1.34 -14.66 15.34
N GLU A 48 -0.45 -13.72 15.07
CA GLU A 48 -0.38 -12.99 13.79
C GLU A 48 0.09 -13.92 12.66
N ALA A 49 1.15 -14.71 12.89
CA ALA A 49 1.63 -15.70 11.94
C ALA A 49 0.57 -16.75 11.61
N ALA A 50 -0.13 -17.27 12.64
CA ALA A 50 -1.23 -18.21 12.47
C ALA A 50 -2.41 -17.63 11.67
N TYR A 51 -2.69 -16.33 11.84
CA TYR A 51 -3.72 -15.66 11.03
C TYR A 51 -3.30 -15.55 9.56
N LEU A 52 -2.07 -15.15 9.25
CA LEU A 52 -1.58 -15.15 7.87
C LEU A 52 -1.62 -16.54 7.26
N ALA A 53 -1.24 -17.58 8.00
CA ALA A 53 -1.31 -18.97 7.56
C ALA A 53 -2.76 -19.49 7.39
N ALA A 54 -3.74 -18.85 8.01
CA ALA A 54 -5.16 -19.18 7.84
C ALA A 54 -5.74 -18.69 6.49
N LEU A 55 -5.20 -17.61 5.93
CA LEU A 55 -5.75 -16.89 4.78
C LEU A 55 -5.70 -17.66 3.45
N PRO A 56 -4.65 -18.46 3.11
CA PRO A 56 -4.56 -19.14 1.81
C PRO A 56 -5.77 -19.99 1.47
N LYS A 57 -6.46 -20.54 2.47
CA LYS A 57 -7.64 -21.38 2.27
C LYS A 57 -8.79 -20.62 1.60
N ALA A 58 -9.09 -19.39 2.05
CA ALA A 58 -10.15 -18.55 1.51
C ALA A 58 -10.01 -17.11 2.06
N PRO A 59 -9.16 -16.25 1.48
CA PRO A 59 -8.85 -14.93 2.03
C PRO A 59 -10.09 -14.05 2.26
N ASN A 60 -11.06 -14.12 1.35
CA ASN A 60 -12.29 -13.33 1.45
C ASN A 60 -13.22 -13.81 2.58
N ASN A 61 -13.26 -15.15 2.86
CA ASN A 61 -14.10 -15.71 3.91
C ASN A 61 -13.55 -15.44 5.31
N TYR A 62 -12.27 -15.15 5.43
CA TYR A 62 -11.57 -14.84 6.68
C TYR A 62 -11.16 -13.37 6.75
N HIS A 63 -11.92 -12.49 6.08
CA HIS A 63 -11.68 -11.06 6.08
C HIS A 63 -11.76 -10.48 7.50
N PRO A 64 -10.73 -9.73 7.98
CA PRO A 64 -10.59 -9.39 9.40
C PRO A 64 -11.64 -8.43 9.93
N PHE A 65 -12.31 -7.69 9.05
CA PHE A 65 -13.35 -6.73 9.41
C PHE A 65 -14.76 -7.22 9.08
N GLN A 66 -14.94 -7.87 7.93
CA GLN A 66 -16.27 -8.33 7.48
C GLN A 66 -16.67 -9.67 8.12
N HIS A 67 -15.69 -10.54 8.39
CA HIS A 67 -15.89 -11.89 8.90
C HIS A 67 -14.98 -12.21 10.08
N ARG A 68 -14.91 -11.27 11.04
CA ARG A 68 -13.96 -11.32 12.15
C ARG A 68 -14.05 -12.61 12.98
N GLU A 69 -15.25 -13.08 13.27
CA GLU A 69 -15.45 -14.31 14.05
C GLU A 69 -14.86 -15.53 13.33
N ARG A 70 -15.19 -15.69 12.04
CA ARG A 70 -14.62 -16.75 11.21
C ARG A 70 -13.10 -16.66 11.08
N ALA A 71 -12.58 -15.45 11.00
CA ALA A 71 -11.15 -15.22 10.97
C ALA A 71 -10.46 -15.67 12.27
N LEU A 72 -11.06 -15.35 13.44
CA LEU A 72 -10.60 -15.81 14.74
C LEU A 72 -10.68 -17.33 14.90
N GLU A 73 -11.80 -17.94 14.54
CA GLU A 73 -11.97 -19.40 14.57
C GLU A 73 -10.91 -20.10 13.71
N ARG A 74 -10.71 -19.61 12.49
CA ARG A 74 -9.72 -20.21 11.59
C ARG A 74 -8.29 -20.01 12.08
N ARG A 75 -7.94 -18.83 12.61
CA ARG A 75 -6.66 -18.59 13.27
C ARG A 75 -6.45 -19.57 14.44
N ASN A 76 -7.44 -19.71 15.31
CA ASN A 76 -7.34 -20.59 16.46
C ASN A 76 -7.18 -22.06 16.04
N TYR A 77 -7.86 -22.50 14.98
CA TYR A 77 -7.63 -23.81 14.39
C TYR A 77 -6.18 -24.00 13.92
N VAL A 78 -5.58 -22.97 13.31
CA VAL A 78 -4.16 -23.03 12.89
C VAL A 78 -3.25 -23.13 14.10
N ILE A 79 -3.52 -22.36 15.17
CA ILE A 79 -2.76 -22.43 16.43
C ILE A 79 -2.83 -23.81 17.04
N ASP A 80 -4.02 -24.47 17.04
CA ASP A 80 -4.17 -25.85 17.52
C ASP A 80 -3.29 -26.81 16.70
N ARG A 81 -3.31 -26.69 15.37
CA ARG A 81 -2.46 -27.51 14.50
C ARG A 81 -0.96 -27.29 14.74
N MET A 82 -0.54 -26.02 15.00
CA MET A 82 0.85 -25.73 15.34
C MET A 82 1.27 -26.41 16.64
N ALA A 83 0.38 -26.49 17.63
CA ALA A 83 0.64 -27.19 18.89
C ALA A 83 0.65 -28.72 18.70
N ASP A 84 -0.34 -29.27 17.99
CA ASP A 84 -0.45 -30.71 17.70
C ASP A 84 0.78 -31.25 16.93
N ASP A 85 1.30 -30.44 16.00
CA ASP A 85 2.47 -30.77 15.18
C ASP A 85 3.80 -30.43 15.89
N GLY A 86 3.76 -29.91 17.12
CA GLY A 86 4.95 -29.67 17.97
C GLY A 86 5.75 -28.43 17.63
N PHE A 87 5.21 -27.50 16.85
CA PHE A 87 5.89 -26.23 16.52
C PHE A 87 5.84 -25.21 17.67
N ILE A 88 4.83 -25.29 18.51
CA ILE A 88 4.65 -24.45 19.72
C ILE A 88 4.19 -25.31 20.89
N THR A 89 4.40 -24.83 22.11
CA THR A 89 3.92 -25.51 23.31
C THR A 89 2.42 -25.29 23.53
N PRO A 90 1.73 -26.16 24.28
CA PRO A 90 0.33 -25.94 24.64
C PRO A 90 0.08 -24.62 25.38
N GLU A 91 1.02 -24.18 26.20
CA GLU A 91 0.97 -22.92 26.95
C GLU A 91 1.04 -21.72 26.00
N GLU A 92 1.95 -21.76 25.01
CA GLU A 92 2.05 -20.72 23.96
C GLU A 92 0.78 -20.67 23.12
N ALA A 93 0.23 -21.84 22.77
CA ALA A 93 -1.03 -21.92 22.02
C ALA A 93 -2.19 -21.31 22.82
N ALA A 94 -2.31 -21.63 24.11
CA ALA A 94 -3.34 -21.06 24.96
C ALA A 94 -3.21 -19.53 25.05
N LYS A 95 -1.99 -19.01 25.21
CA LYS A 95 -1.71 -17.57 25.24
C LYS A 95 -2.06 -16.92 23.91
N ALA A 96 -1.60 -17.46 22.78
CA ALA A 96 -1.85 -16.91 21.45
C ALA A 96 -3.34 -16.83 21.10
N LYS A 97 -4.16 -17.79 21.57
CA LYS A 97 -5.61 -17.77 21.37
C LYS A 97 -6.31 -16.64 22.13
N THR A 98 -5.75 -16.15 23.25
CA THR A 98 -6.34 -15.02 24.00
C THR A 98 -6.05 -13.68 23.32
N GLU A 99 -5.06 -13.61 22.44
CA GLU A 99 -4.74 -12.38 21.74
C GLU A 99 -5.87 -11.98 20.77
N PRO A 100 -6.20 -10.68 20.66
CA PRO A 100 -7.12 -10.21 19.64
C PRO A 100 -6.54 -10.48 18.24
N LEU A 101 -7.34 -10.36 17.19
CA LEU A 101 -6.86 -10.53 15.81
C LEU A 101 -5.76 -9.52 15.44
N GLY A 102 -5.71 -8.37 16.15
CA GLY A 102 -4.63 -7.39 16.09
C GLY A 102 -4.45 -6.69 14.74
N VAL A 103 -5.34 -6.96 13.78
CA VAL A 103 -5.24 -6.40 12.44
C VAL A 103 -5.49 -4.89 12.50
N ASN A 104 -4.45 -4.15 12.20
CA ASN A 104 -4.49 -2.71 12.02
C ASN A 104 -4.01 -2.43 10.59
N PRO A 105 -4.92 -2.52 9.58
CA PRO A 105 -4.50 -2.35 8.23
C PRO A 105 -3.84 -1.01 8.11
N ARG A 106 -2.69 -1.01 7.49
CA ARG A 106 -2.10 0.20 7.00
C ARG A 106 -3.14 0.81 6.06
N VAL A 107 -3.94 1.73 6.59
CA VAL A 107 -4.72 2.60 5.73
C VAL A 107 -3.68 3.22 4.81
N LEU A 108 -3.66 2.78 3.56
CA LEU A 108 -3.02 3.55 2.50
C LEU A 108 -3.78 4.87 2.54
N SER A 109 -3.31 5.74 3.43
CA SER A 109 -3.87 7.07 3.58
C SER A 109 -3.95 7.65 2.19
N PRO A 110 -4.97 8.47 1.86
CA PRO A 110 -4.94 9.32 0.67
C PRO A 110 -3.59 10.03 0.49
N ASN A 111 -2.83 10.15 1.57
CA ASN A 111 -1.44 10.62 1.60
C ASN A 111 -0.41 9.73 0.90
N THR A 112 -0.73 8.50 0.51
CA THR A 112 0.21 7.66 -0.28
C THR A 112 0.49 8.30 -1.65
N TYR A 113 -0.52 8.96 -2.24
CA TYR A 113 -0.34 9.77 -3.44
C TYR A 113 0.45 11.08 -3.20
N VAL A 114 0.52 11.53 -1.96
CA VAL A 114 1.25 12.76 -1.59
C VAL A 114 2.76 12.57 -1.65
N ALA A 115 3.25 11.35 -1.52
CA ALA A 115 4.66 11.01 -1.48
C ALA A 115 5.20 10.39 -2.78
N GLY A 116 4.49 10.48 -3.91
CA GLY A 116 4.87 9.86 -5.17
C GLY A 116 6.28 10.23 -5.64
N TYR A 117 6.64 11.51 -5.58
CA TYR A 117 7.98 11.98 -5.93
C TYR A 117 9.06 11.43 -4.99
N PHE A 118 8.80 11.40 -3.70
CA PHE A 118 9.72 10.82 -2.73
C PHE A 118 9.92 9.32 -2.96
N ALA A 119 8.83 8.59 -3.21
CA ALA A 119 8.90 7.16 -3.52
C ALA A 119 9.70 6.89 -4.80
N GLU A 120 9.57 7.75 -5.81
CA GLU A 120 10.34 7.64 -7.05
C GLU A 120 11.84 7.90 -6.83
N GLU A 121 12.21 8.85 -6.00
CA GLU A 121 13.62 9.07 -5.65
C GLU A 121 14.19 7.86 -4.89
N VAL A 122 13.43 7.31 -3.94
CA VAL A 122 13.83 6.07 -3.24
C VAL A 122 13.99 4.91 -4.23
N ARG A 123 13.06 4.77 -5.20
CA ARG A 123 13.15 3.72 -6.23
C ARG A 123 14.43 3.88 -7.07
N ARG A 124 14.77 5.11 -7.48
CA ARG A 124 15.99 5.38 -8.26
C ARG A 124 17.24 5.01 -7.49
N GLU A 125 17.31 5.40 -6.23
CA GLU A 125 18.46 5.09 -5.37
C GLU A 125 18.62 3.58 -5.17
N LEU A 126 17.50 2.86 -4.98
CA LEU A 126 17.51 1.40 -4.87
C LEU A 126 17.91 0.71 -6.18
N LEU A 127 17.43 1.22 -7.31
CA LEU A 127 17.83 0.74 -8.64
C LEU A 127 19.33 0.86 -8.86
N GLU A 128 19.92 2.00 -8.51
CA GLU A 128 21.34 2.25 -8.62
C GLU A 128 22.18 1.34 -7.70
N ARG A 129 21.71 1.11 -6.46
CA ARG A 129 22.45 0.32 -5.46
C ARG A 129 22.34 -1.18 -5.67
N TYR A 130 21.18 -1.67 -6.06
CA TYR A 130 20.87 -3.11 -6.07
C TYR A 130 20.59 -3.69 -7.45
N GLY A 131 20.36 -2.83 -8.44
CA GLY A 131 20.01 -3.23 -9.79
C GLY A 131 18.56 -3.63 -9.95
N GLU A 132 18.14 -3.74 -11.21
CA GLU A 132 16.74 -3.95 -11.59
C GLU A 132 16.18 -5.30 -11.08
N LYS A 133 16.95 -6.36 -11.22
CA LYS A 133 16.53 -7.70 -10.82
C LYS A 133 16.23 -7.80 -9.33
N ILE A 134 17.12 -7.26 -8.48
CA ILE A 134 16.92 -7.30 -7.03
C ILE A 134 15.77 -6.38 -6.63
N LEU A 135 15.62 -5.22 -7.28
CA LEU A 135 14.57 -4.27 -6.99
C LEU A 135 13.16 -4.84 -7.26
N TYR A 136 12.97 -5.53 -8.39
CA TYR A 136 11.64 -5.98 -8.82
C TYR A 136 11.35 -7.46 -8.52
N GLU A 137 12.37 -8.29 -8.40
CA GLU A 137 12.22 -9.73 -8.19
C GLU A 137 12.77 -10.20 -6.83
N GLY A 138 13.54 -9.35 -6.14
CA GLY A 138 14.25 -9.73 -4.90
C GLY A 138 13.43 -9.63 -3.61
N GLY A 139 12.15 -9.25 -3.68
CA GLY A 139 11.26 -9.18 -2.50
C GLY A 139 11.70 -8.13 -1.47
N LEU A 140 12.32 -7.03 -1.90
CA LEU A 140 12.80 -5.98 -1.00
C LEU A 140 11.67 -5.32 -0.22
N THR A 141 11.83 -5.23 1.09
CA THR A 141 11.01 -4.38 1.95
C THR A 141 11.82 -3.15 2.32
N VAL A 142 11.33 -1.97 1.93
CA VAL A 142 12.02 -0.70 2.15
C VAL A 142 11.26 0.14 3.16
N ARG A 143 11.90 0.44 4.28
CA ARG A 143 11.37 1.35 5.31
C ARG A 143 12.11 2.67 5.23
N THR A 144 11.39 3.76 5.07
CA THR A 144 11.95 5.11 4.98
C THR A 144 11.63 5.93 6.23
N THR A 145 12.30 7.07 6.39
CA THR A 145 12.05 8.04 7.47
C THR A 145 10.95 9.05 7.14
N LEU A 146 10.22 8.86 6.03
CA LEU A 146 9.14 9.75 5.62
C LEU A 146 8.04 9.84 6.68
N ASP A 147 7.77 11.05 7.17
CA ASP A 147 6.60 11.35 7.98
C ASP A 147 5.45 11.83 7.06
N PRO A 148 4.34 11.09 6.95
CA PRO A 148 3.24 11.46 6.07
C PRO A 148 2.58 12.80 6.40
N LYS A 149 2.57 13.19 7.70
CA LYS A 149 1.99 14.48 8.13
C LYS A 149 2.88 15.65 7.70
N MET A 150 4.19 15.51 7.94
CA MET A 150 5.15 16.51 7.48
C MET A 150 5.16 16.63 5.95
N GLN A 151 5.08 15.52 5.25
CA GLN A 151 5.00 15.51 3.78
C GLN A 151 3.75 16.27 3.28
N ALA A 152 2.59 16.06 3.89
CA ALA A 152 1.37 16.77 3.53
C ALA A 152 1.48 18.28 3.81
N MET A 153 2.05 18.67 4.96
CA MET A 153 2.29 20.08 5.30
C MET A 153 3.27 20.74 4.33
N THR A 154 4.38 20.07 4.01
CA THR A 154 5.39 20.57 3.09
C THR A 154 4.83 20.76 1.68
N ARG A 155 4.07 19.76 1.20
CA ARG A 155 3.39 19.86 -0.10
C ARG A 155 2.45 21.06 -0.16
N LYS A 156 1.63 21.23 0.91
CA LYS A 156 0.72 22.38 0.99
C LYS A 156 1.49 23.71 1.00
N ALA A 157 2.52 23.83 1.81
CA ALA A 157 3.33 25.05 1.90
C ALA A 157 3.99 25.41 0.57
N LEU A 158 4.54 24.39 -0.14
CA LEU A 158 5.11 24.59 -1.47
C LEU A 158 4.07 25.04 -2.49
N ALA A 159 2.92 24.36 -2.53
CA ALA A 159 1.85 24.71 -3.44
C ALA A 159 1.32 26.14 -3.20
N ASP A 160 1.05 26.48 -1.95
CA ASP A 160 0.60 27.84 -1.57
C ASP A 160 1.67 28.90 -1.89
N GLY A 161 2.97 28.55 -1.75
CA GLY A 161 4.07 29.43 -2.09
C GLY A 161 4.18 29.67 -3.60
N LEU A 162 4.06 28.63 -4.41
CA LEU A 162 4.09 28.71 -5.87
C LEU A 162 2.90 29.51 -6.42
N VAL A 163 1.69 29.26 -5.88
CA VAL A 163 0.49 30.02 -6.27
C VAL A 163 0.70 31.51 -5.97
N ARG A 164 1.13 31.87 -4.75
CA ARG A 164 1.40 33.26 -4.39
C ARG A 164 2.47 33.91 -5.26
N PHE A 165 3.51 33.13 -5.60
CA PHE A 165 4.55 33.64 -6.50
C PHE A 165 3.99 33.92 -7.90
N ASP A 166 3.17 33.00 -8.45
CA ASP A 166 2.56 33.15 -9.76
C ASP A 166 1.60 34.34 -9.81
N GLU A 167 0.74 34.47 -8.80
CA GLU A 167 -0.17 35.62 -8.65
C GLU A 167 0.56 36.96 -8.61
N ALA A 168 1.70 37.02 -7.91
CA ALA A 168 2.50 38.24 -7.78
C ALA A 168 3.29 38.61 -9.06
N HIS A 169 3.63 37.61 -9.91
CA HIS A 169 4.58 37.79 -11.00
C HIS A 169 3.98 37.62 -12.41
N GLY A 170 2.73 37.33 -12.57
CA GLY A 170 2.15 37.24 -13.91
C GLY A 170 0.86 36.46 -14.06
N PHE A 171 0.23 36.09 -12.99
CA PHE A 171 -1.08 35.44 -13.08
C PHE A 171 -2.11 36.36 -13.75
N ARG A 172 -2.70 35.89 -14.85
CA ARG A 172 -3.63 36.65 -15.69
C ARG A 172 -5.09 36.31 -15.43
N GLY A 173 -5.39 35.59 -14.34
CA GLY A 173 -6.72 35.11 -14.03
C GLY A 173 -7.06 33.76 -14.69
N PRO A 174 -8.23 33.19 -14.39
CA PRO A 174 -8.69 31.94 -14.99
C PRO A 174 -8.98 32.10 -16.48
N ILE A 175 -8.67 31.08 -17.27
CA ILE A 175 -8.89 31.09 -18.72
C ILE A 175 -10.38 31.03 -19.04
N ASN A 176 -11.16 30.36 -18.18
CA ASN A 176 -12.61 30.20 -18.35
C ASN A 176 -13.30 29.95 -17.00
N HIS A 177 -14.59 30.19 -16.95
CA HIS A 177 -15.45 29.85 -15.83
C HIS A 177 -16.54 28.88 -16.31
N ILE A 178 -16.76 27.79 -15.57
CA ILE A 178 -17.83 26.84 -15.86
C ILE A 178 -18.77 26.76 -14.65
N ASP A 179 -20.07 26.55 -14.93
CA ASP A 179 -21.05 26.28 -13.88
C ASP A 179 -20.89 24.82 -13.42
N VAL A 180 -20.72 24.61 -12.11
CA VAL A 180 -20.55 23.32 -11.47
C VAL A 180 -21.85 22.75 -10.89
N SER A 181 -23.00 23.46 -11.06
CA SER A 181 -24.30 23.02 -10.55
C SER A 181 -24.92 21.86 -11.35
N GLY A 182 -24.39 21.56 -12.55
CA GLY A 182 -24.89 20.51 -13.45
C GLY A 182 -23.79 19.57 -13.95
N ASP A 183 -23.93 19.07 -15.19
CA ASP A 183 -22.90 18.28 -15.87
C ASP A 183 -21.72 19.17 -16.32
N TRP A 184 -20.86 19.48 -15.35
CA TRP A 184 -19.64 20.25 -15.60
C TRP A 184 -18.58 19.44 -16.38
N GLY A 185 -18.71 18.11 -16.44
CA GLY A 185 -17.76 17.24 -17.17
C GLY A 185 -17.76 17.54 -18.67
N THR A 186 -18.94 17.68 -19.28
CA THR A 186 -19.07 18.06 -20.69
C THR A 186 -18.58 19.50 -20.93
N ALA A 187 -18.94 20.44 -20.05
CA ALA A 187 -18.46 21.82 -20.14
C ALA A 187 -16.93 21.91 -20.09
N LEU A 188 -16.31 21.11 -19.21
CA LEU A 188 -14.86 21.04 -19.05
C LEU A 188 -14.16 20.40 -20.26
N ALA A 189 -14.74 19.35 -20.84
CA ALA A 189 -14.18 18.67 -22.01
C ALA A 189 -14.10 19.60 -23.24
N ASN A 190 -14.98 20.59 -23.31
CA ASN A 190 -15.00 21.58 -24.38
C ASN A 190 -13.98 22.73 -24.21
N ILE A 191 -13.31 22.84 -23.05
CA ILE A 191 -12.26 23.84 -22.85
C ILE A 191 -10.99 23.37 -23.57
N PRO A 192 -10.44 24.18 -24.52
CA PRO A 192 -9.20 23.83 -25.20
C PRO A 192 -8.08 23.57 -24.21
N ALA A 193 -7.33 22.50 -24.45
CA ALA A 193 -6.16 22.20 -23.65
C ALA A 193 -5.11 23.28 -23.80
N LEU A 194 -4.49 23.65 -22.70
CA LEU A 194 -3.26 24.45 -22.71
C LEU A 194 -2.16 23.62 -23.39
N GLY A 195 -1.88 23.89 -24.65
CA GLY A 195 -0.82 23.34 -25.51
C GLY A 195 0.21 22.37 -24.90
N ASP A 196 1.46 22.58 -25.16
CA ASP A 196 2.60 21.70 -24.79
C ASP A 196 2.78 21.43 -23.28
N VAL A 197 2.15 22.20 -22.41
CA VAL A 197 2.18 21.97 -20.94
C VAL A 197 1.57 20.60 -20.59
N ARG A 198 0.66 20.06 -21.41
CA ARG A 198 0.11 18.70 -21.22
C ARG A 198 1.14 17.59 -21.44
N GLN A 199 2.08 17.77 -22.34
CA GLN A 199 3.10 16.76 -22.66
C GLN A 199 4.22 16.73 -21.63
N LEU A 200 4.55 17.89 -21.04
CA LEU A 200 5.66 18.03 -20.11
C LEU A 200 5.32 17.63 -18.67
N LEU A 201 4.07 17.77 -18.24
CA LEU A 201 3.71 17.72 -16.83
C LEU A 201 2.70 16.61 -16.46
N GLY A 202 2.27 15.80 -17.41
CA GLY A 202 1.43 14.62 -17.18
C GLY A 202 0.04 14.90 -16.58
N ARG A 203 -0.71 13.83 -16.29
CA ARG A 203 -2.09 13.88 -15.77
C ARG A 203 -2.21 14.57 -14.39
N GLU A 204 -1.17 14.55 -13.59
CA GLU A 204 -1.22 15.09 -12.21
C GLU A 204 -1.32 16.61 -12.16
N LEU A 205 -0.73 17.32 -13.10
CA LEU A 205 -0.88 18.79 -13.17
C LEU A 205 -2.23 19.23 -13.71
N GLN A 206 -2.90 18.40 -14.49
CA GLN A 206 -4.30 18.66 -14.83
C GLN A 206 -5.17 18.67 -13.59
N THR A 207 -4.94 17.76 -12.65
CA THR A 207 -5.64 17.71 -11.37
C THR A 207 -5.30 18.92 -10.49
N PHE A 208 -4.06 19.38 -10.52
CA PHE A 208 -3.59 20.52 -9.73
C PHE A 208 -4.18 21.87 -10.25
N GLN A 209 -4.16 22.11 -11.54
CA GLN A 209 -4.83 23.27 -12.16
C GLN A 209 -6.33 23.24 -11.95
N PHE A 210 -6.92 22.06 -11.87
CA PHE A 210 -8.33 21.87 -11.62
C PHE A 210 -8.72 22.29 -10.21
N HIS A 211 -7.97 21.89 -9.19
CA HIS A 211 -8.22 22.26 -7.79
C HIS A 211 -8.00 23.76 -7.53
N ALA A 212 -6.99 24.35 -8.13
CA ALA A 212 -6.74 25.80 -8.01
C ALA A 212 -7.84 26.67 -8.65
N LYS A 213 -8.52 26.15 -9.67
CA LYS A 213 -9.65 26.86 -10.34
C LYS A 213 -10.96 26.81 -9.55
N PHE A 214 -11.14 25.86 -8.64
CA PHE A 214 -12.41 25.66 -7.91
C PHE A 214 -12.35 26.00 -6.42
N SER A 215 -11.25 26.56 -5.92
CA SER A 215 -11.13 26.97 -4.52
C SER A 215 -11.45 28.44 -4.27
N TYR A 216 -12.16 29.10 -5.21
CA TYR A 216 -12.67 30.48 -5.05
C TYR A 216 -14.12 30.59 -5.45
#